data_1663a27a871533258319601706650f26
#
_entry.id   1663a27a871533258319601706650f26
#
_cell.length_a   1.000
_cell.length_b   1.000
_cell.length_c   1.000
_cell.angle_alpha   90.00
_cell.angle_beta   90.00
_cell.angle_gamma   90.00
#
_symmetry.space_group_name_H-M   'P 1'
#
loop_
_entity.id
_entity.type
_entity.pdbx_description
1 polymer ?
#
loop_
_entity_poly.entity_id
_entity_poly.type
_entity_poly.pdbx_seq_one_letter_code
_entity_poly.pdbx_strand_id
1 'polypeptide(L)'
;GLELAYNNNLLVKNNEYRDLGRYFLYKNLPQKAVKALNEGFNNNYLDNTNENYELLADSYFLARDRENGIKALQQSLSIQQDPNIAFKIARFGFEDENWILALKYFEMAKELGWNKTPGRLELLMGITEYELGNLTTSIELFNKALDKEDTKVSAEGWISFVEDLLKNS
;
A
#
# COMPACT_ATOMS: atom_id res chain seq x y z
N GLY A 1 -20.66 -8.87 25.50
CA GLY A 1 -19.97 -8.87 24.21
C GLY A 1 -18.53 -8.41 24.30
N LEU A 2 -17.82 -8.44 23.17
CA LEU A 2 -16.40 -8.05 23.07
C LEU A 2 -16.13 -6.61 23.51
N GLU A 3 -16.99 -5.67 23.15
CA GLU A 3 -16.83 -4.26 23.54
C GLU A 3 -16.95 -4.06 25.05
N LEU A 4 -17.88 -4.76 25.70
CA LEU A 4 -18.02 -4.70 27.16
C LEU A 4 -16.81 -5.33 27.85
N ALA A 5 -16.31 -6.46 27.35
CA ALA A 5 -15.12 -7.11 27.86
C ALA A 5 -13.86 -6.21 27.71
N TYR A 6 -13.74 -5.53 26.57
CA TYR A 6 -12.67 -4.57 26.33
C TYR A 6 -12.73 -3.39 27.31
N ASN A 7 -13.91 -2.77 27.46
CA ASN A 7 -14.10 -1.62 28.35
C ASN A 7 -13.81 -1.98 29.83
N ASN A 8 -13.94 -3.25 30.19
CA ASN A 8 -13.65 -3.75 31.54
C ASN A 8 -12.26 -4.41 31.64
N ASN A 9 -11.39 -4.24 30.64
CA ASN A 9 -10.05 -4.83 30.58
C ASN A 9 -10.04 -6.37 30.76
N LEU A 10 -11.03 -7.05 30.21
CA LEU A 10 -11.16 -8.51 30.29
C LEU A 10 -10.59 -9.23 29.07
N LEU A 11 -10.22 -8.51 28.00
CA LEU A 11 -9.61 -9.10 26.82
C LEU A 11 -8.11 -9.31 27.04
N VAL A 12 -7.67 -10.55 26.88
CA VAL A 12 -6.26 -10.94 27.09
C VAL A 12 -5.70 -11.83 25.98
N LYS A 13 -6.54 -12.25 25.04
CA LYS A 13 -6.16 -13.17 23.97
C LYS A 13 -6.06 -12.48 22.62
N ASN A 14 -5.09 -12.90 21.80
CA ASN A 14 -4.88 -12.39 20.44
C ASN A 14 -6.18 -12.37 19.61
N ASN A 15 -6.94 -13.46 19.61
CA ASN A 15 -8.17 -13.53 18.82
C ASN A 15 -9.24 -12.53 19.29
N GLU A 16 -9.34 -12.28 20.58
CA GLU A 16 -10.31 -11.35 21.14
C GLU A 16 -10.02 -9.90 20.70
N TYR A 17 -8.75 -9.47 20.72
CA TYR A 17 -8.36 -8.14 20.23
C TYR A 17 -8.54 -8.00 18.72
N ARG A 18 -8.19 -9.03 17.96
CA ARG A 18 -8.42 -9.06 16.51
C ARG A 18 -9.91 -9.00 16.18
N ASP A 19 -10.72 -9.81 16.85
CA ASP A 19 -12.16 -9.85 16.64
C ASP A 19 -12.84 -8.53 17.05
N LEU A 20 -12.34 -7.89 18.10
CA LEU A 20 -12.80 -6.56 18.50
C LEU A 20 -12.45 -5.51 17.43
N GLY A 21 -11.24 -5.54 16.89
CA GLY A 21 -10.85 -4.65 15.77
C GLY A 21 -11.79 -4.80 14.58
N ARG A 22 -12.06 -6.04 14.16
CA ARG A 22 -13.00 -6.34 13.08
C ARG A 22 -14.42 -5.88 13.39
N TYR A 23 -14.87 -6.07 14.61
CA TYR A 23 -16.18 -5.62 15.09
C TYR A 23 -16.33 -4.11 14.97
N PHE A 24 -15.33 -3.34 15.42
CA PHE A 24 -15.37 -1.88 15.31
C PHE A 24 -15.37 -1.42 13.84
N LEU A 25 -14.63 -2.08 12.95
CA LEU A 25 -14.68 -1.77 11.52
C LEU A 25 -16.05 -2.07 10.92
N TYR A 26 -16.64 -3.21 11.27
CA TYR A 26 -17.99 -3.56 10.86
C TYR A 26 -19.02 -2.51 11.30
N LYS A 27 -18.85 -1.95 12.49
CA LYS A 27 -19.69 -0.86 13.02
C LYS A 27 -19.32 0.53 12.48
N ASN A 28 -18.38 0.61 11.55
CA ASN A 28 -17.87 1.88 11.00
C ASN A 28 -17.29 2.81 12.08
N LEU A 29 -16.54 2.23 13.01
CA LEU A 29 -15.85 2.91 14.11
C LEU A 29 -14.33 2.70 14.01
N PRO A 30 -13.68 3.21 12.92
CA PRO A 30 -12.29 2.88 12.65
C PRO A 30 -11.31 3.43 13.71
N GLN A 31 -11.58 4.57 14.33
CA GLN A 31 -10.74 5.11 15.41
C GLN A 31 -10.75 4.20 16.65
N LYS A 32 -11.89 3.59 16.97
CA LYS A 32 -11.98 2.60 18.05
C LYS A 32 -11.21 1.31 17.69
N ALA A 33 -11.26 0.90 16.43
CA ALA A 33 -10.47 -0.25 15.95
C ALA A 33 -8.98 0.03 16.10
N VAL A 34 -8.49 1.19 15.64
CA VAL A 34 -7.09 1.60 15.79
C VAL A 34 -6.66 1.57 17.25
N LYS A 35 -7.45 2.16 18.14
CA LYS A 35 -7.15 2.19 19.58
C LYS A 35 -7.04 0.78 20.17
N ALA A 36 -8.04 -0.06 19.93
CA ALA A 36 -8.06 -1.43 20.46
C ALA A 36 -6.89 -2.26 19.94
N LEU A 37 -6.59 -2.20 18.64
CA LEU A 37 -5.48 -2.96 18.05
C LEU A 37 -4.13 -2.48 18.56
N ASN A 38 -3.91 -1.17 18.68
CA ASN A 38 -2.67 -0.63 19.24
C ASN A 38 -2.49 -1.01 20.71
N GLU A 39 -3.54 -0.98 21.53
CA GLU A 39 -3.49 -1.48 22.90
C GLU A 39 -3.12 -2.97 22.95
N GLY A 40 -3.72 -3.77 22.06
CA GLY A 40 -3.38 -5.19 21.93
C GLY A 40 -1.90 -5.42 21.61
N PHE A 41 -1.34 -4.68 20.65
CA PHE A 41 0.09 -4.75 20.33
C PHE A 41 0.98 -4.27 21.46
N ASN A 42 0.68 -3.10 22.05
CA ASN A 42 1.52 -2.48 23.08
C ASN A 42 1.60 -3.31 24.35
N ASN A 43 0.54 -4.04 24.68
CA ASN A 43 0.47 -4.90 25.85
C ASN A 43 0.86 -6.37 25.56
N ASN A 44 1.32 -6.66 24.34
CA ASN A 44 1.64 -8.02 23.88
C ASN A 44 0.46 -9.01 23.95
N TYR A 45 -0.77 -8.50 23.85
CA TYR A 45 -1.98 -9.32 23.76
C TYR A 45 -2.36 -9.67 22.32
N LEU A 46 -1.86 -8.89 21.36
CA LEU A 46 -2.04 -9.12 19.93
C LEU A 46 -0.69 -9.51 19.32
N ASP A 47 -0.64 -10.65 18.64
CA ASP A 47 0.58 -11.16 18.04
C ASP A 47 1.05 -10.32 16.86
N ASN A 48 2.37 -10.22 16.70
CA ASN A 48 3.00 -9.54 15.57
C ASN A 48 2.92 -10.43 14.31
N THR A 49 1.77 -10.44 13.66
CA THR A 49 1.53 -11.16 12.41
C THR A 49 1.23 -10.19 11.28
N ASN A 50 1.51 -10.59 10.03
CA ASN A 50 1.14 -9.79 8.86
C ASN A 50 -0.37 -9.50 8.85
N GLU A 51 -1.22 -10.48 9.17
CA GLU A 51 -2.67 -10.31 9.22
C GLU A 51 -3.13 -9.24 10.22
N ASN A 52 -2.54 -9.22 11.42
CA ASN A 52 -2.88 -8.25 12.45
C ASN A 52 -2.42 -6.84 12.06
N TYR A 53 -1.24 -6.71 11.43
CA TYR A 53 -0.78 -5.40 10.92
C TYR A 53 -1.58 -4.92 9.71
N GLU A 54 -2.04 -5.82 8.84
CA GLU A 54 -2.94 -5.45 7.75
C GLU A 54 -4.29 -4.95 8.29
N LEU A 55 -4.84 -5.61 9.32
CA LEU A 55 -6.06 -5.15 9.98
C LEU A 55 -5.88 -3.76 10.62
N LEU A 56 -4.74 -3.52 11.26
CA LEU A 56 -4.38 -2.20 11.80
C LEU A 56 -4.26 -1.17 10.67
N ALA A 57 -3.61 -1.53 9.56
CA ALA A 57 -3.49 -0.65 8.40
C ALA A 57 -4.86 -0.27 7.82
N ASP A 58 -5.74 -1.25 7.62
CA ASP A 58 -7.10 -1.01 7.12
C ASP A 58 -7.88 -0.09 8.08
N SER A 59 -7.70 -0.28 9.39
CA SER A 59 -8.31 0.58 10.41
C SER A 59 -7.83 2.03 10.29
N TYR A 60 -6.53 2.25 10.11
CA TYR A 60 -5.96 3.57 9.87
C TYR A 60 -6.47 4.21 8.56
N PHE A 61 -6.51 3.45 7.46
CA PHE A 61 -7.01 3.98 6.18
C PHE A 61 -8.48 4.40 6.28
N LEU A 62 -9.31 3.61 6.94
CA LEU A 62 -10.71 3.97 7.19
C LEU A 62 -10.85 5.16 8.14
N ALA A 63 -9.93 5.32 9.08
CA ALA A 63 -9.84 6.49 9.95
C ALA A 63 -9.23 7.72 9.23
N ARG A 64 -8.87 7.60 7.95
CA ARG A 64 -8.21 8.62 7.13
C ARG A 64 -6.81 9.02 7.61
N ASP A 65 -6.16 8.14 8.33
CA ASP A 65 -4.77 8.27 8.76
C ASP A 65 -3.86 7.44 7.84
N ARG A 66 -3.61 7.96 6.65
CA ARG A 66 -2.83 7.27 5.61
C ARG A 66 -1.39 7.01 6.03
N GLU A 67 -0.77 7.95 6.71
CA GLU A 67 0.63 7.83 7.16
C GLU A 67 0.82 6.61 8.07
N ASN A 68 0.02 6.50 9.11
CA ASN A 68 0.09 5.35 10.02
C ASN A 68 -0.38 4.05 9.36
N GLY A 69 -1.33 4.12 8.42
CA GLY A 69 -1.73 2.99 7.60
C GLY A 69 -0.57 2.41 6.79
N ILE A 70 0.22 3.28 6.14
CA ILE A 70 1.43 2.87 5.40
C ILE A 70 2.46 2.25 6.35
N LYS A 71 2.69 2.86 7.51
CA LYS A 71 3.62 2.31 8.53
C LYS A 71 3.19 0.90 8.98
N ALA A 72 1.90 0.67 9.18
CA ALA A 72 1.39 -0.65 9.52
C ALA A 72 1.59 -1.67 8.39
N LEU A 73 1.39 -1.29 7.12
CA LEU A 73 1.72 -2.15 5.98
C LEU A 73 3.21 -2.45 5.87
N GLN A 74 4.07 -1.48 6.19
CA GLN A 74 5.52 -1.70 6.24
C GLN A 74 5.90 -2.73 7.33
N GLN A 75 5.23 -2.70 8.47
CA GLN A 75 5.39 -3.73 9.52
C GLN A 75 4.95 -5.11 9.00
N SER A 76 3.81 -5.18 8.31
CA SER A 76 3.36 -6.42 7.67
C SER A 76 4.42 -6.99 6.72
N LEU A 77 4.98 -6.16 5.84
CA LEU A 77 6.05 -6.56 4.91
C LEU A 77 7.32 -7.05 5.61
N SER A 78 7.66 -6.50 6.79
CA SER A 78 8.83 -6.93 7.55
C SER A 78 8.68 -8.35 8.09
N ILE A 79 7.46 -8.82 8.26
CA ILE A 79 7.14 -10.17 8.75
C ILE A 79 7.06 -11.14 7.58
N GLN A 80 6.33 -10.77 6.54
CA GLN A 80 6.15 -11.59 5.35
C GLN A 80 6.11 -10.69 4.10
N GLN A 81 7.04 -10.91 3.20
CA GLN A 81 7.09 -10.18 1.93
C GLN A 81 5.93 -10.62 1.03
N ASP A 82 5.08 -9.67 0.67
CA ASP A 82 3.92 -9.87 -0.18
C ASP A 82 3.94 -8.82 -1.31
N PRO A 83 3.97 -9.24 -2.58
CA PRO A 83 3.98 -8.31 -3.71
C PRO A 83 2.75 -7.40 -3.74
N ASN A 84 1.60 -7.86 -3.25
CA ASN A 84 0.37 -7.07 -3.21
C ASN A 84 0.44 -5.94 -2.18
N ILE A 85 1.05 -6.21 -1.02
CA ILE A 85 1.26 -5.19 0.01
C ILE A 85 2.28 -4.16 -0.47
N ALA A 86 3.38 -4.59 -1.10
CA ALA A 86 4.35 -3.68 -1.69
C ALA A 86 3.69 -2.78 -2.74
N PHE A 87 2.90 -3.34 -3.65
CA PHE A 87 2.16 -2.58 -4.65
C PHE A 87 1.15 -1.60 -4.02
N LYS A 88 0.47 -2.00 -2.94
CA LYS A 88 -0.48 -1.15 -2.22
C LYS A 88 0.21 0.07 -1.60
N ILE A 89 1.37 -0.11 -0.97
CA ILE A 89 2.17 1.01 -0.44
C ILE A 89 2.62 1.93 -1.57
N ALA A 90 3.13 1.36 -2.67
CA ALA A 90 3.56 2.12 -3.84
C ALA A 90 2.42 3.00 -4.41
N ARG A 91 1.23 2.43 -4.49
CA ARG A 91 0.04 3.15 -4.96
C ARG A 91 -0.31 4.33 -4.06
N PHE A 92 -0.26 4.17 -2.74
CA PHE A 92 -0.49 5.28 -1.82
C PHE A 92 0.59 6.35 -1.96
N GLY A 93 1.85 5.97 -2.11
CA GLY A 93 2.93 6.91 -2.41
C GLY A 93 2.68 7.68 -3.70
N PHE A 94 2.25 6.98 -4.75
CA PHE A 94 1.90 7.56 -6.05
C PHE A 94 0.74 8.57 -5.94
N GLU A 95 -0.34 8.19 -5.25
CA GLU A 95 -1.50 9.05 -5.03
C GLU A 95 -1.16 10.31 -4.21
N ASP A 96 -0.21 10.20 -3.29
CA ASP A 96 0.27 11.31 -2.45
C ASP A 96 1.43 12.08 -3.08
N GLU A 97 1.77 11.78 -4.34
CA GLU A 97 2.91 12.38 -5.06
C GLU A 97 4.26 12.20 -4.34
N ASN A 98 4.34 11.21 -3.46
CA ASN A 98 5.61 10.79 -2.85
C ASN A 98 6.32 9.80 -3.78
N TRP A 99 6.94 10.36 -4.83
CA TRP A 99 7.52 9.58 -5.92
C TRP A 99 8.67 8.67 -5.48
N ILE A 100 9.43 9.07 -4.48
CA ILE A 100 10.52 8.25 -3.92
C ILE A 100 9.94 7.01 -3.23
N LEU A 101 8.90 7.19 -2.40
CA LEU A 101 8.22 6.06 -1.76
C LEU A 101 7.56 5.16 -2.81
N ALA A 102 6.88 5.76 -3.78
CA ALA A 102 6.21 5.03 -4.85
C ALA A 102 7.20 4.15 -5.62
N LEU A 103 8.30 4.72 -6.09
CA LEU A 103 9.31 3.98 -6.87
C LEU A 103 9.88 2.82 -6.06
N LYS A 104 10.31 3.08 -4.82
CA LYS A 104 10.86 2.05 -3.94
C LYS A 104 9.95 0.82 -3.83
N TYR A 105 8.67 1.04 -3.61
CA TYR A 105 7.74 -0.07 -3.39
C TYR A 105 7.19 -0.66 -4.69
N PHE A 106 7.16 0.08 -5.80
CA PHE A 106 6.92 -0.51 -7.13
C PHE A 106 8.06 -1.45 -7.52
N GLU A 107 9.32 -1.06 -7.29
CA GLU A 107 10.47 -1.93 -7.54
C GLU A 107 10.40 -3.19 -6.69
N MET A 108 10.08 -3.06 -5.40
CA MET A 108 9.88 -4.21 -4.51
C MET A 108 8.75 -5.13 -5.02
N ALA A 109 7.61 -4.56 -5.41
CA ALA A 109 6.49 -5.33 -5.97
C ALA A 109 6.90 -6.09 -7.23
N LYS A 110 7.70 -5.47 -8.09
CA LYS A 110 8.26 -6.09 -9.29
C LYS A 110 9.19 -7.27 -8.95
N GLU A 111 10.13 -7.05 -8.04
CA GLU A 111 11.06 -8.09 -7.59
C GLU A 111 10.33 -9.28 -6.94
N LEU A 112 9.27 -9.02 -6.21
CA LEU A 112 8.42 -10.05 -5.60
C LEU A 112 7.44 -10.70 -6.59
N GLY A 113 7.41 -10.26 -7.85
CA GLY A 113 6.63 -10.89 -8.91
C GLY A 113 5.17 -10.44 -9.00
N TRP A 114 4.86 -9.20 -8.61
CA TRP A 114 3.50 -8.67 -8.79
C TRP A 114 3.09 -8.67 -10.26
N ASN A 115 1.95 -9.27 -10.59
CA ASN A 115 1.51 -9.45 -11.98
C ASN A 115 -0.01 -9.47 -12.17
N LYS A 116 -0.77 -8.88 -11.26
CA LYS A 116 -2.25 -8.91 -11.32
C LYS A 116 -2.83 -8.26 -12.57
N THR A 117 -2.20 -7.19 -13.06
CA THR A 117 -2.62 -6.49 -14.27
C THR A 117 -1.38 -6.27 -15.14
N PRO A 118 -1.22 -7.04 -16.24
CA PRO A 118 -0.07 -6.90 -17.12
C PRO A 118 0.12 -5.48 -17.65
N GLY A 119 1.35 -4.98 -17.59
CA GLY A 119 1.73 -3.64 -18.05
C GLY A 119 1.45 -2.50 -17.07
N ARG A 120 0.58 -2.71 -16.09
CA ARG A 120 0.21 -1.65 -15.15
C ARG A 120 1.37 -1.21 -14.27
N LEU A 121 2.19 -2.16 -13.80
CA LEU A 121 3.35 -1.86 -12.96
C LEU A 121 4.36 -1.00 -13.73
N GLU A 122 4.68 -1.39 -14.96
CA GLU A 122 5.59 -0.66 -15.84
C GLU A 122 5.06 0.74 -16.17
N LEU A 123 3.76 0.87 -16.41
CA LEU A 123 3.13 2.17 -16.67
C LEU A 123 3.25 3.10 -15.45
N LEU A 124 2.91 2.63 -14.26
CA LEU A 124 2.98 3.43 -13.03
C LEU A 124 4.42 3.77 -12.66
N MET A 125 5.35 2.84 -12.83
CA MET A 125 6.79 3.10 -12.65
C MET A 125 7.29 4.13 -13.66
N GLY A 126 6.88 4.03 -14.91
CA GLY A 126 7.23 5.00 -15.95
C GLY A 126 6.78 6.42 -15.61
N ILE A 127 5.55 6.58 -15.12
CA ILE A 127 5.03 7.87 -14.66
C ILE A 127 5.85 8.36 -13.45
N THR A 128 6.15 7.48 -12.50
CA THR A 128 6.95 7.82 -11.31
C THR A 128 8.35 8.31 -11.69
N GLU A 129 9.01 7.61 -12.62
CA GLU A 129 10.33 8.02 -13.13
C GLU A 129 10.29 9.35 -13.89
N TYR A 130 9.22 9.59 -14.65
CA TYR A 130 8.98 10.89 -15.28
C TYR A 130 8.91 12.02 -14.23
N GLU A 131 8.12 11.83 -13.19
CA GLU A 131 7.96 12.82 -12.11
C GLU A 131 9.27 13.05 -11.33
N LEU A 132 10.13 12.04 -11.25
CA LEU A 132 11.48 12.15 -10.69
C LEU A 132 12.50 12.79 -11.65
N GLY A 133 12.12 13.09 -12.89
CA GLY A 133 12.98 13.67 -13.91
C GLY A 133 13.83 12.68 -14.69
N ASN A 134 13.64 11.38 -14.50
CA ASN A 134 14.38 10.32 -15.17
C ASN A 134 13.72 9.95 -16.52
N LEU A 135 13.75 10.87 -17.46
CA LEU A 135 12.98 10.80 -18.70
C LEU A 135 13.31 9.58 -19.56
N THR A 136 14.60 9.24 -19.68
CA THR A 136 15.04 8.08 -20.46
C THR A 136 14.50 6.78 -19.88
N THR A 137 14.65 6.60 -18.57
CA THR A 137 14.13 5.42 -17.85
C THR A 137 12.60 5.33 -17.97
N SER A 138 11.92 6.48 -17.90
CA SER A 138 10.46 6.50 -18.06
C SER A 138 10.01 5.97 -19.42
N ILE A 139 10.68 6.38 -20.51
CA ILE A 139 10.40 5.88 -21.87
C ILE A 139 10.63 4.37 -21.98
N GLU A 140 11.72 3.85 -21.40
CA GLU A 140 11.99 2.39 -21.39
C GLU A 140 10.86 1.61 -20.72
N LEU A 141 10.34 2.12 -19.61
CA LEU A 141 9.21 1.51 -18.89
C LEU A 141 7.91 1.61 -19.67
N PHE A 142 7.62 2.75 -20.30
CA PHE A 142 6.45 2.89 -21.15
C PHE A 142 6.52 1.97 -22.37
N ASN A 143 7.68 1.77 -22.95
CA ASN A 143 7.87 0.80 -24.04
C ASN A 143 7.51 -0.63 -23.62
N LYS A 144 7.81 -1.03 -22.39
CA LYS A 144 7.37 -2.32 -21.86
C LYS A 144 5.85 -2.40 -21.68
N ALA A 145 5.21 -1.29 -21.32
CA ALA A 145 3.76 -1.21 -21.17
C ALA A 145 3.01 -1.21 -22.52
N LEU A 146 3.68 -0.91 -23.63
CA LEU A 146 3.10 -1.00 -25.00
C LEU A 146 2.71 -2.42 -25.38
N ASP A 147 3.40 -3.42 -24.86
CA ASP A 147 3.17 -4.83 -25.23
C ASP A 147 1.89 -5.40 -24.63
N LYS A 148 1.19 -4.62 -23.79
CA LYS A 148 -0.02 -5.07 -23.10
C LYS A 148 -1.21 -4.22 -23.53
N GLU A 149 -2.29 -4.88 -23.91
CA GLU A 149 -3.47 -4.22 -24.46
C GLU A 149 -4.08 -3.18 -23.51
N ASP A 150 -4.18 -3.52 -22.20
CA ASP A 150 -4.77 -2.63 -21.19
C ASP A 150 -3.99 -1.33 -20.97
N THR A 151 -2.69 -1.31 -21.26
CA THR A 151 -1.82 -0.16 -21.02
C THR A 151 -1.27 0.50 -22.29
N LYS A 152 -1.51 -0.11 -23.44
CA LYS A 152 -0.95 0.33 -24.74
C LYS A 152 -1.26 1.79 -25.05
N VAL A 153 -2.53 2.18 -25.01
CA VAL A 153 -2.96 3.54 -25.38
C VAL A 153 -2.36 4.57 -24.44
N SER A 154 -2.37 4.31 -23.13
CA SER A 154 -1.76 5.20 -22.14
C SER A 154 -0.25 5.31 -22.35
N ALA A 155 0.41 4.19 -22.60
CA ALA A 155 1.86 4.16 -22.84
C ALA A 155 2.24 4.94 -24.11
N GLU A 156 1.51 4.79 -25.19
CA GLU A 156 1.70 5.57 -26.43
C GLU A 156 1.63 7.08 -26.18
N GLY A 157 0.62 7.50 -25.42
CA GLY A 157 0.45 8.91 -25.07
C GLY A 157 1.61 9.45 -24.23
N TRP A 158 2.05 8.69 -23.23
CA TRP A 158 3.18 9.08 -22.38
C TRP A 158 4.50 9.13 -23.15
N ILE A 159 4.77 8.16 -24.02
CA ILE A 159 5.98 8.14 -24.85
C ILE A 159 6.02 9.38 -25.73
N SER A 160 4.94 9.68 -26.43
CA SER A 160 4.85 10.88 -27.28
C SER A 160 5.12 12.16 -26.48
N PHE A 161 4.50 12.28 -25.32
CA PHE A 161 4.69 13.43 -24.43
C PHE A 161 6.15 13.59 -23.96
N VAL A 162 6.76 12.53 -23.46
CA VAL A 162 8.14 12.58 -22.94
C VAL A 162 9.16 12.76 -24.07
N GLU A 163 8.97 12.14 -25.23
CA GLU A 163 9.82 12.34 -26.41
C GLU A 163 9.79 13.80 -26.87
N ASP A 164 8.63 14.45 -26.88
CA ASP A 164 8.52 15.86 -27.21
C ASP A 164 9.28 16.75 -26.22
N LEU A 165 9.23 16.44 -24.93
CA LEU A 165 10.04 17.13 -23.91
C LEU A 165 11.54 17.00 -24.17
N LEU A 166 12.00 15.81 -24.53
CA LEU A 166 13.41 15.55 -24.85
C LEU A 166 13.90 16.29 -26.11
N LYS A 167 13.03 16.44 -27.10
CA LYS A 167 13.36 17.21 -28.35
C LYS A 167 13.45 18.69 -28.11
N ASN A 168 12.70 19.23 -27.13
CA ASN A 168 12.59 20.67 -26.88
C ASN A 168 13.50 21.14 -25.72
N SER A 169 14.34 20.26 -25.19
CA SER A 169 15.27 20.53 -24.09
C SER A 169 16.68 20.83 -24.58
#